data_57353eb53238418d3aa87597ab02ed60
#
_entry.id   57353eb53238418d3aa87597ab02ed60
#
_cell.length_a   1.000
_cell.length_b   1.000
_cell.length_c   1.000
_cell.angle_alpha   90.00
_cell.angle_beta   90.00
_cell.angle_gamma   90.00
#
_symmetry.space_group_name_H-M   'P 1'
#
loop_
_entity.id
_entity.type
_entity.pdbx_description
1 polymer ?
#
loop_
_entity_poly.entity_id
_entity_poly.type
_entity_poly.pdbx_seq_one_letter_code
_entity_poly.pdbx_strand_id
1 'polypeptide(L)'
;MINGKRIAVVLPAYNAEKTLAATVAELPELVDIRILVDDHSSDRTVEIAGRLGLQFFVHDRNYGYGRNQQTCYREALAAGADVVIMVHPDYQYTPLLVTAMASMVAYDVYDVVLGSRIIGGQALHGGMPFYKYVANRLLTAFENVFLGIKLSEYHTGYRAFSRKVLLELPLLENSDDFVFDNQVLAQCVNFGFRIGEVSCPTKYFKEASSINFRRSVTYGLGVIGTTMRYTLQKWGLAKFRIFSEKGRKLEPGSPAYYAAGAIEPPA
;
A
#
# COMPACT_ATOMS: atom_id res chain seq x y z
N MET A 1 12.72 11.25 -11.63
CA MET A 1 13.02 12.07 -10.41
C MET A 1 12.14 13.30 -10.32
N ILE A 2 11.67 13.67 -9.14
CA ILE A 2 10.96 14.92 -8.85
C ILE A 2 11.68 15.61 -7.70
N ASN A 3 12.00 16.90 -7.84
CA ASN A 3 12.68 17.69 -6.79
C ASN A 3 13.96 17.02 -6.25
N GLY A 4 14.75 16.39 -7.13
CA GLY A 4 15.97 15.66 -6.76
C GLY A 4 15.72 14.33 -6.03
N LYS A 5 14.47 13.92 -5.80
CA LYS A 5 14.09 12.68 -5.12
C LYS A 5 13.82 11.56 -6.12
N ARG A 6 14.31 10.36 -5.81
CA ARG A 6 14.08 9.14 -6.60
C ARG A 6 12.72 8.54 -6.30
N ILE A 7 11.94 8.31 -7.34
CA ILE A 7 10.56 7.81 -7.26
C ILE A 7 10.54 6.32 -7.58
N ALA A 8 10.08 5.50 -6.64
CA ALA A 8 9.83 4.08 -6.84
C ALA A 8 8.33 3.79 -6.93
N VAL A 9 7.94 2.95 -7.88
CA VAL A 9 6.65 2.27 -7.87
C VAL A 9 6.87 0.82 -7.49
N VAL A 10 6.10 0.35 -6.53
CA VAL A 10 6.09 -1.05 -6.09
C VAL A 10 4.76 -1.71 -6.43
N LEU A 11 4.83 -2.93 -6.94
CA LEU A 11 3.71 -3.72 -7.46
C LEU A 11 3.62 -5.03 -6.67
N PRO A 12 2.83 -5.08 -5.57
CA PRO A 12 2.58 -6.34 -4.87
C PRO A 12 1.68 -7.23 -5.75
N ALA A 13 2.21 -8.34 -6.25
CA ALA A 13 1.55 -9.19 -7.23
C ALA A 13 1.18 -10.56 -6.66
N TYR A 14 0.00 -11.03 -7.05
CA TYR A 14 -0.45 -12.41 -6.91
C TYR A 14 -1.46 -12.74 -8.02
N ASN A 15 -1.06 -13.62 -8.97
CA ASN A 15 -1.86 -14.00 -10.13
C ASN A 15 -2.36 -12.79 -10.94
N ALA A 16 -1.43 -11.95 -11.40
CA ALA A 16 -1.71 -10.68 -12.09
C ALA A 16 -1.43 -10.74 -13.62
N GLU A 17 -1.29 -11.92 -14.23
CA GLU A 17 -0.89 -12.07 -15.65
C GLU A 17 -1.76 -11.26 -16.62
N LYS A 18 -3.05 -11.06 -16.32
CA LYS A 18 -4.00 -10.40 -17.21
C LYS A 18 -3.90 -8.88 -17.22
N THR A 19 -3.41 -8.30 -16.13
CA THR A 19 -3.51 -6.85 -15.87
C THR A 19 -2.16 -6.17 -15.70
N LEU A 20 -1.11 -6.92 -15.35
CA LEU A 20 0.22 -6.39 -15.07
C LEU A 20 0.77 -5.55 -16.25
N ALA A 21 0.69 -6.05 -17.48
CA ALA A 21 1.24 -5.34 -18.64
C ALA A 21 0.55 -3.98 -18.87
N ALA A 22 -0.79 -3.94 -18.75
CA ALA A 22 -1.55 -2.70 -18.87
C ALA A 22 -1.20 -1.71 -17.75
N THR A 23 -1.06 -2.19 -16.50
CA THR A 23 -0.67 -1.36 -15.37
C THR A 23 0.71 -0.72 -15.58
N VAL A 24 1.69 -1.52 -16.04
CA VAL A 24 3.06 -1.04 -16.24
C VAL A 24 3.16 -0.08 -17.42
N ALA A 25 2.39 -0.31 -18.50
CA ALA A 25 2.39 0.55 -19.68
C ALA A 25 1.90 1.99 -19.40
N GLU A 26 1.06 2.19 -18.38
CA GLU A 26 0.57 3.51 -17.99
C GLU A 26 1.42 4.19 -16.89
N LEU A 27 2.49 3.54 -16.40
CA LEU A 27 3.36 4.17 -15.42
C LEU A 27 4.07 5.39 -16.04
N PRO A 28 4.04 6.56 -15.39
CA PRO A 28 4.70 7.76 -15.89
C PRO A 28 6.23 7.58 -16.02
N GLU A 29 6.85 8.25 -16.98
CA GLU A 29 8.30 8.22 -17.22
C GLU A 29 9.14 8.72 -16.03
N LEU A 30 8.55 9.55 -15.16
CA LEU A 30 9.21 10.05 -13.95
C LEU A 30 9.56 8.97 -12.92
N VAL A 31 9.04 7.74 -13.07
CA VAL A 31 9.31 6.61 -12.17
C VAL A 31 10.71 6.08 -12.45
N ASP A 32 11.62 6.25 -11.49
CA ASP A 32 13.03 5.85 -11.59
C ASP A 32 13.23 4.36 -11.30
N ILE A 33 12.41 3.79 -10.41
CA ILE A 33 12.53 2.42 -9.90
C ILE A 33 11.17 1.72 -10.03
N ARG A 34 11.16 0.55 -10.66
CA ARG A 34 9.95 -0.27 -10.87
C ARG A 34 10.19 -1.65 -10.28
N ILE A 35 9.53 -1.94 -9.16
CA ILE A 35 9.71 -3.20 -8.43
C ILE A 35 8.40 -3.97 -8.42
N LEU A 36 8.47 -5.26 -8.72
CA LEU A 36 7.38 -6.20 -8.52
C LEU A 36 7.79 -7.21 -7.45
N VAL A 37 6.91 -7.47 -6.48
CA VAL A 37 7.08 -8.59 -5.55
C VAL A 37 5.94 -9.57 -5.75
N ASP A 38 6.30 -10.76 -6.20
CA ASP A 38 5.36 -11.85 -6.46
C ASP A 38 5.18 -12.72 -5.22
N ASP A 39 3.94 -12.83 -4.74
CA ASP A 39 3.61 -13.63 -3.57
C ASP A 39 3.27 -15.08 -3.94
N HIS A 40 4.19 -15.72 -4.70
CA HIS A 40 4.07 -17.11 -5.15
C HIS A 40 2.89 -17.34 -6.11
N SER A 41 2.84 -16.59 -7.20
CA SER A 41 1.84 -16.75 -8.26
C SER A 41 1.97 -18.12 -8.96
N SER A 42 0.85 -18.64 -9.41
CA SER A 42 0.77 -19.88 -10.19
C SER A 42 0.55 -19.66 -11.69
N ASP A 43 0.38 -18.39 -12.11
CA ASP A 43 0.20 -17.96 -13.49
C ASP A 43 1.51 -17.40 -14.09
N ARG A 44 1.45 -16.71 -15.22
CA ARG A 44 2.62 -16.15 -15.90
C ARG A 44 3.04 -14.76 -15.39
N THR A 45 2.64 -14.37 -14.19
CA THR A 45 2.96 -13.04 -13.62
C THR A 45 4.47 -12.76 -13.64
N VAL A 46 5.29 -13.70 -13.15
CA VAL A 46 6.76 -13.55 -13.08
C VAL A 46 7.40 -13.46 -14.47
N GLU A 47 6.96 -14.33 -15.41
CA GLU A 47 7.43 -14.30 -16.79
C GLU A 47 7.13 -12.95 -17.47
N ILE A 48 5.94 -12.40 -17.24
CA ILE A 48 5.55 -11.09 -17.78
C ILE A 48 6.38 -9.97 -17.13
N ALA A 49 6.62 -10.03 -15.82
CA ALA A 49 7.47 -9.05 -15.12
C ALA A 49 8.87 -8.97 -15.72
N GLY A 50 9.51 -10.12 -16.01
CA GLY A 50 10.80 -10.18 -16.68
C GLY A 50 10.77 -9.57 -18.09
N ARG A 51 9.75 -9.88 -18.89
CA ARG A 51 9.60 -9.30 -20.25
C ARG A 51 9.38 -7.79 -20.24
N LEU A 52 8.78 -7.24 -19.17
CA LEU A 52 8.56 -5.80 -19.00
C LEU A 52 9.78 -5.06 -18.42
N GLY A 53 10.89 -5.77 -18.14
CA GLY A 53 12.10 -5.19 -17.59
C GLY A 53 11.92 -4.66 -16.16
N LEU A 54 11.00 -5.24 -15.37
CA LEU A 54 10.82 -4.90 -13.98
C LEU A 54 11.94 -5.55 -13.14
N GLN A 55 12.39 -4.87 -12.10
CA GLN A 55 13.09 -5.53 -11.01
C GLN A 55 12.07 -6.35 -10.23
N PHE A 56 12.21 -7.69 -10.18
CA PHE A 56 11.23 -8.53 -9.53
C PHE A 56 11.85 -9.46 -8.48
N PHE A 57 11.03 -9.78 -7.50
CA PHE A 57 11.36 -10.66 -6.38
C PHE A 57 10.21 -11.65 -6.21
N VAL A 58 10.52 -12.92 -5.98
CA VAL A 58 9.53 -13.98 -5.87
C VAL A 58 9.63 -14.63 -4.49
N HIS A 59 8.55 -14.64 -3.75
CA HIS A 59 8.47 -15.35 -2.47
C HIS A 59 8.49 -16.86 -2.68
N ASP A 60 9.10 -17.61 -1.76
CA ASP A 60 9.15 -19.07 -1.80
C ASP A 60 7.78 -19.74 -1.52
N ARG A 61 6.85 -18.97 -0.95
CA ARG A 61 5.43 -19.34 -0.72
C ARG A 61 4.58 -18.08 -0.61
N ASN A 62 3.27 -18.24 -0.61
CA ASN A 62 2.36 -17.12 -0.34
C ASN A 62 2.41 -16.74 1.15
N TYR A 63 2.86 -15.51 1.43
CA TYR A 63 2.97 -14.94 2.78
C TYR A 63 1.81 -14.01 3.13
N GLY A 64 1.00 -13.65 2.16
CA GLY A 64 -0.14 -12.78 2.31
C GLY A 64 0.12 -11.31 1.99
N TYR A 65 -0.96 -10.58 1.87
CA TYR A 65 -1.02 -9.22 1.35
C TYR A 65 -0.09 -8.23 2.09
N GLY A 66 -0.15 -8.21 3.42
CA GLY A 66 0.66 -7.29 4.23
C GLY A 66 2.15 -7.61 4.18
N ARG A 67 2.52 -8.90 4.19
CA ARG A 67 3.91 -9.34 4.08
C ARG A 67 4.50 -9.00 2.71
N ASN A 68 3.72 -9.16 1.65
CA ASN A 68 4.14 -8.78 0.30
C ASN A 68 4.45 -7.27 0.23
N GLN A 69 3.61 -6.43 0.82
CA GLN A 69 3.88 -4.98 0.91
C GLN A 69 5.14 -4.65 1.70
N GLN A 70 5.37 -5.32 2.84
CA GLN A 70 6.60 -5.14 3.62
C GLN A 70 7.85 -5.43 2.78
N THR A 71 7.80 -6.50 1.97
CA THR A 71 8.88 -6.83 1.02
C THR A 71 9.03 -5.75 -0.04
N CYS A 72 7.93 -5.29 -0.66
CA CYS A 72 7.93 -4.19 -1.62
C CYS A 72 8.62 -2.94 -1.07
N TYR A 73 8.26 -2.52 0.12
CA TYR A 73 8.84 -1.32 0.74
C TYR A 73 10.32 -1.50 1.08
N ARG A 74 10.70 -2.66 1.60
CA ARG A 74 12.09 -2.97 1.92
C ARG A 74 12.98 -2.91 0.68
N GLU A 75 12.55 -3.52 -0.43
CA GLU A 75 13.32 -3.52 -1.68
C GLU A 75 13.40 -2.14 -2.32
N ALA A 76 12.33 -1.35 -2.26
CA ALA A 76 12.37 0.04 -2.70
C ALA A 76 13.35 0.88 -1.87
N LEU A 77 13.38 0.70 -0.55
CA LEU A 77 14.32 1.37 0.35
C LEU A 77 15.77 0.94 0.06
N ALA A 78 16.01 -0.35 -0.20
CA ALA A 78 17.32 -0.89 -0.57
C ALA A 78 17.81 -0.34 -1.93
N ALA A 79 16.91 -0.17 -2.89
CA ALA A 79 17.19 0.45 -4.18
C ALA A 79 17.42 1.98 -4.10
N GLY A 80 17.32 2.58 -2.91
CA GLY A 80 17.57 4.00 -2.67
C GLY A 80 16.41 4.91 -3.07
N ALA A 81 15.16 4.45 -3.01
CA ALA A 81 14.00 5.28 -3.24
C ALA A 81 13.81 6.31 -2.12
N ASP A 82 13.43 7.55 -2.48
CA ASP A 82 13.04 8.62 -1.56
C ASP A 82 11.53 8.70 -1.39
N VAL A 83 10.79 8.38 -2.45
CA VAL A 83 9.32 8.28 -2.48
C VAL A 83 8.94 6.91 -3.00
N VAL A 84 8.10 6.19 -2.28
CA VAL A 84 7.62 4.86 -2.66
C VAL A 84 6.12 4.89 -2.86
N ILE A 85 5.65 4.50 -4.03
CA ILE A 85 4.23 4.49 -4.38
C ILE A 85 3.80 3.06 -4.65
N MET A 86 2.81 2.59 -3.91
CA MET A 86 2.22 1.30 -4.12
C MET A 86 1.08 1.38 -5.14
N VAL A 87 1.22 0.61 -6.21
CA VAL A 87 0.22 0.44 -7.27
C VAL A 87 -0.13 -1.04 -7.37
N HIS A 88 -1.39 -1.39 -7.18
CA HIS A 88 -1.82 -2.78 -7.39
C HIS A 88 -1.85 -3.11 -8.89
N PRO A 89 -1.24 -4.25 -9.31
CA PRO A 89 -1.22 -4.64 -10.71
C PRO A 89 -2.55 -5.21 -11.24
N ASP A 90 -3.64 -5.03 -10.49
CA ASP A 90 -5.00 -5.44 -10.87
C ASP A 90 -5.75 -4.37 -11.70
N TYR A 91 -5.10 -3.26 -12.02
CA TYR A 91 -5.60 -2.17 -12.85
C TYR A 91 -6.91 -1.51 -12.34
N GLN A 92 -7.22 -1.65 -11.04
CA GLN A 92 -8.36 -0.94 -10.41
C GLN A 92 -8.11 0.57 -10.31
N TYR A 93 -6.85 0.95 -10.09
CA TYR A 93 -6.40 2.33 -9.94
C TYR A 93 -5.61 2.76 -11.16
N THR A 94 -5.86 3.95 -11.67
CA THR A 94 -5.06 4.47 -12.79
C THR A 94 -3.62 4.79 -12.35
N PRO A 95 -2.59 4.21 -13.01
CA PRO A 95 -1.20 4.52 -12.71
C PRO A 95 -0.83 5.99 -12.97
N LEU A 96 -1.60 6.72 -13.76
CA LEU A 96 -1.34 8.13 -14.11
C LEU A 96 -1.30 9.06 -12.89
N LEU A 97 -1.99 8.70 -11.79
CA LEU A 97 -1.98 9.50 -10.55
C LEU A 97 -0.66 9.39 -9.77
N VAL A 98 0.23 8.48 -10.14
CA VAL A 98 1.59 8.40 -9.58
C VAL A 98 2.27 9.76 -9.59
N THR A 99 2.14 10.53 -10.69
CA THR A 99 2.73 11.88 -10.81
C THR A 99 2.24 12.84 -9.72
N ALA A 100 0.93 12.90 -9.51
CA ALA A 100 0.34 13.79 -8.50
C ALA A 100 0.76 13.39 -7.08
N MET A 101 0.65 12.09 -6.76
CA MET A 101 1.00 11.57 -5.44
C MET A 101 2.50 11.73 -5.15
N ALA A 102 3.36 11.41 -6.14
CA ALA A 102 4.81 11.58 -6.02
C ALA A 102 5.18 13.05 -5.76
N SER A 103 4.57 13.99 -6.49
CA SER A 103 4.84 15.41 -6.32
C SER A 103 4.52 15.91 -4.91
N MET A 104 3.36 15.53 -4.36
CA MET A 104 2.96 15.93 -3.00
C MET A 104 3.95 15.47 -1.93
N VAL A 105 4.54 14.27 -2.10
CA VAL A 105 5.57 13.75 -1.18
C VAL A 105 6.95 14.34 -1.50
N ALA A 106 7.32 14.43 -2.77
CA ALA A 106 8.65 14.89 -3.18
C ALA A 106 8.93 16.36 -2.85
N TYR A 107 7.88 17.20 -2.82
CA TYR A 107 7.96 18.60 -2.38
C TYR A 107 7.74 18.78 -0.87
N ASP A 108 7.73 17.69 -0.09
CA ASP A 108 7.56 17.70 1.38
C ASP A 108 6.26 18.38 1.86
N VAL A 109 5.21 18.40 1.02
CA VAL A 109 3.87 18.89 1.40
C VAL A 109 3.21 17.90 2.36
N TYR A 110 3.30 16.60 2.04
CA TYR A 110 2.82 15.50 2.85
C TYR A 110 3.87 14.40 2.97
N ASP A 111 3.79 13.64 4.06
CA ASP A 111 4.65 12.48 4.29
C ASP A 111 4.03 11.20 3.72
N VAL A 112 2.69 11.18 3.64
CA VAL A 112 1.86 10.10 3.08
C VAL A 112 0.77 10.69 2.21
N VAL A 113 0.49 10.06 1.06
CA VAL A 113 -0.63 10.46 0.18
C VAL A 113 -1.45 9.24 -0.21
N LEU A 114 -2.77 9.37 -0.11
CA LEU A 114 -3.74 8.32 -0.43
C LEU A 114 -4.49 8.66 -1.73
N GLY A 115 -4.72 7.65 -2.57
CA GLY A 115 -5.64 7.75 -3.69
C GLY A 115 -7.06 7.42 -3.24
N SER A 116 -7.87 8.42 -2.91
CA SER A 116 -9.22 8.22 -2.38
C SER A 116 -10.24 8.01 -3.50
N ARG A 117 -11.01 6.94 -3.40
CA ARG A 117 -12.15 6.64 -4.28
C ARG A 117 -13.38 7.49 -3.94
N ILE A 118 -13.39 8.10 -2.77
CA ILE A 118 -14.56 8.76 -2.17
C ILE A 118 -14.60 10.26 -2.47
N ILE A 119 -13.46 10.97 -2.44
CA ILE A 119 -13.40 12.43 -2.64
C ILE A 119 -14.12 12.89 -3.92
N GLY A 120 -13.90 12.19 -5.02
CA GLY A 120 -14.48 12.56 -6.33
C GLY A 120 -15.96 12.19 -6.49
N GLY A 121 -16.60 11.55 -5.48
CA GLY A 121 -17.98 11.12 -5.55
C GLY A 121 -18.29 10.02 -6.59
N GLN A 122 -17.26 9.46 -7.22
CA GLN A 122 -17.41 8.52 -8.35
C GLN A 122 -17.38 7.03 -7.94
N ALA A 123 -17.25 6.71 -6.66
CA ALA A 123 -17.09 5.33 -6.21
C ALA A 123 -18.21 4.39 -6.67
N LEU A 124 -19.47 4.80 -6.53
CA LEU A 124 -20.62 4.00 -6.97
C LEU A 124 -20.73 3.92 -8.50
N HIS A 125 -20.47 5.01 -9.21
CA HIS A 125 -20.44 5.03 -10.68
C HIS A 125 -19.31 4.15 -11.25
N GLY A 126 -18.18 4.04 -10.53
CA GLY A 126 -17.08 3.15 -10.86
C GLY A 126 -17.37 1.67 -10.58
N GLY A 127 -18.58 1.34 -10.06
CA GLY A 127 -19.03 -0.04 -9.83
C GLY A 127 -18.78 -0.57 -8.42
N MET A 128 -18.44 0.28 -7.43
CA MET A 128 -18.33 -0.16 -6.04
C MET A 128 -19.68 -0.70 -5.54
N PRO A 129 -19.76 -1.93 -5.03
CA PRO A 129 -20.98 -2.45 -4.45
C PRO A 129 -21.51 -1.57 -3.31
N PHE A 130 -22.82 -1.29 -3.30
CA PHE A 130 -23.43 -0.37 -2.34
C PHE A 130 -23.14 -0.73 -0.88
N TYR A 131 -23.18 -2.01 -0.52
CA TYR A 131 -22.86 -2.46 0.85
C TYR A 131 -21.41 -2.17 1.23
N LYS A 132 -20.45 -2.28 0.28
CA LYS A 132 -19.04 -1.91 0.51
C LYS A 132 -18.89 -0.40 0.69
N TYR A 133 -19.63 0.38 -0.08
CA TYR A 133 -19.65 1.84 0.08
C TYR A 133 -20.14 2.23 1.48
N VAL A 134 -21.29 1.70 1.91
CA VAL A 134 -21.83 1.99 3.25
C VAL A 134 -20.88 1.56 4.36
N ALA A 135 -20.33 0.35 4.28
CA ALA A 135 -19.35 -0.15 5.25
C ALA A 135 -18.10 0.74 5.30
N ASN A 136 -17.56 1.14 4.14
CA ASN A 136 -16.45 2.08 4.03
C ASN A 136 -16.76 3.40 4.75
N ARG A 137 -17.94 3.99 4.50
CA ARG A 137 -18.33 5.27 5.13
C ARG A 137 -18.46 5.17 6.65
N LEU A 138 -19.07 4.08 7.15
CA LEU A 138 -19.22 3.85 8.59
C LEU A 138 -17.87 3.64 9.29
N LEU A 139 -17.00 2.80 8.72
CA LEU A 139 -15.66 2.57 9.26
C LEU A 139 -14.82 3.86 9.21
N THR A 140 -14.83 4.59 8.09
CA THR A 140 -14.13 5.87 7.97
C THR A 140 -14.60 6.88 9.01
N ALA A 141 -15.92 6.99 9.24
CA ALA A 141 -16.46 7.89 10.26
C ALA A 141 -15.98 7.50 11.67
N PHE A 142 -15.99 6.20 11.98
CA PHE A 142 -15.47 5.67 13.23
C PHE A 142 -13.97 6.00 13.40
N GLU A 143 -13.15 5.74 12.39
CA GLU A 143 -11.72 6.03 12.42
C GLU A 143 -11.44 7.52 12.58
N ASN A 144 -12.14 8.39 11.85
CA ASN A 144 -12.01 9.84 11.96
C ASN A 144 -12.24 10.34 13.40
N VAL A 145 -13.25 9.79 14.07
CA VAL A 145 -13.56 10.16 15.46
C VAL A 145 -12.46 9.71 16.41
N PHE A 146 -12.05 8.46 16.36
CA PHE A 146 -11.13 7.88 17.34
C PHE A 146 -9.66 8.18 17.05
N LEU A 147 -9.24 8.25 15.78
CA LEU A 147 -7.90 8.67 15.41
C LEU A 147 -7.71 10.20 15.56
N GLY A 148 -8.81 10.96 15.51
CA GLY A 148 -8.78 12.41 15.67
C GLY A 148 -8.25 13.16 14.45
N ILE A 149 -8.39 12.59 13.25
CA ILE A 149 -8.08 13.21 11.97
C ILE A 149 -9.28 13.10 11.03
N LYS A 150 -9.25 13.81 9.90
CA LYS A 150 -10.34 13.80 8.94
C LYS A 150 -9.82 13.36 7.58
N LEU A 151 -9.98 12.09 7.27
CA LEU A 151 -9.76 11.54 5.93
C LEU A 151 -11.10 11.20 5.27
N SER A 152 -11.13 11.22 3.96
CA SER A 152 -12.31 10.79 3.20
C SER A 152 -12.42 9.27 3.13
N GLU A 153 -11.27 8.56 3.17
CA GLU A 153 -11.16 7.11 3.09
C GLU A 153 -9.87 6.59 3.72
N TYR A 154 -9.96 5.44 4.44
CA TYR A 154 -8.80 4.70 4.97
C TYR A 154 -8.52 3.41 4.20
N HIS A 155 -9.48 2.93 3.39
CA HIS A 155 -9.52 1.56 2.87
C HIS A 155 -9.06 1.45 1.40
N THR A 156 -8.20 2.37 0.98
CA THR A 156 -7.58 2.35 -0.34
C THR A 156 -6.21 1.69 -0.27
N GLY A 157 -5.86 0.89 -1.28
CA GLY A 157 -4.51 0.33 -1.43
C GLY A 157 -3.56 1.25 -2.23
N TYR A 158 -4.04 2.34 -2.82
CA TYR A 158 -3.21 3.25 -3.59
C TYR A 158 -2.59 4.31 -2.69
N ARG A 159 -1.29 4.19 -2.43
CA ARG A 159 -0.59 4.98 -1.40
C ARG A 159 0.80 5.38 -1.83
N ALA A 160 1.20 6.58 -1.46
CA ALA A 160 2.57 7.05 -1.57
C ALA A 160 3.13 7.36 -0.18
N PHE A 161 4.39 7.02 0.04
CA PHE A 161 5.10 7.23 1.30
C PHE A 161 6.44 7.89 1.05
N SER A 162 6.84 8.79 1.93
CA SER A 162 8.23 9.23 2.00
C SER A 162 9.12 8.12 2.59
N ARG A 163 10.41 8.10 2.21
CA ARG A 163 11.42 7.22 2.80
C ARG A 163 11.41 7.27 4.32
N LYS A 164 11.26 8.47 4.88
CA LYS A 164 11.22 8.69 6.33
C LYS A 164 10.11 7.87 6.99
N VAL A 165 8.88 7.89 6.47
CA VAL A 165 7.75 7.12 6.99
C VAL A 165 8.07 5.64 7.05
N LEU A 166 8.56 5.06 5.95
CA LEU A 166 8.84 3.63 5.84
C LEU A 166 9.97 3.15 6.75
N LEU A 167 10.94 4.03 7.08
CA LEU A 167 12.03 3.72 8.00
C LEU A 167 11.65 3.90 9.47
N GLU A 168 10.75 4.83 9.79
CA GLU A 168 10.40 5.15 11.18
C GLU A 168 9.27 4.28 11.73
N LEU A 169 8.33 3.85 10.87
CA LEU A 169 7.21 3.03 11.31
C LEU A 169 7.62 1.58 11.64
N PRO A 170 7.10 1.00 12.72
CA PRO A 170 7.33 -0.40 13.08
C PRO A 170 6.48 -1.36 12.22
N LEU A 171 6.71 -1.36 10.91
CA LEU A 171 5.89 -2.06 9.92
C LEU A 171 5.89 -3.58 10.10
N LEU A 172 6.95 -4.15 10.72
CA LEU A 172 7.04 -5.59 10.99
C LEU A 172 6.19 -6.03 12.21
N GLU A 173 5.53 -5.12 12.90
CA GLU A 173 4.53 -5.42 13.94
C GLU A 173 3.10 -5.49 13.38
N ASN A 174 2.93 -5.19 12.09
CA ASN A 174 1.63 -5.21 11.43
C ASN A 174 1.25 -6.62 10.97
N SER A 175 -0.04 -6.80 10.71
CA SER A 175 -0.62 -8.04 10.18
C SER A 175 -0.08 -8.35 8.78
N ASP A 176 0.02 -9.64 8.47
CA ASP A 176 0.36 -10.11 7.13
C ASP A 176 -0.85 -10.09 6.16
N ASP A 177 -2.06 -9.77 6.65
CA ASP A 177 -3.30 -9.72 5.87
C ASP A 177 -3.75 -8.26 5.59
N PHE A 178 -4.91 -8.07 4.98
CA PHE A 178 -5.46 -6.79 4.48
C PHE A 178 -5.56 -5.68 5.52
N VAL A 179 -5.67 -6.00 6.81
CA VAL A 179 -5.69 -4.98 7.87
C VAL A 179 -4.35 -4.22 7.99
N PHE A 180 -3.28 -4.72 7.38
CA PHE A 180 -1.97 -4.05 7.28
C PHE A 180 -2.11 -2.60 6.86
N ASP A 181 -2.87 -2.33 5.81
CA ASP A 181 -3.08 -1.00 5.26
C ASP A 181 -3.65 -0.01 6.29
N ASN A 182 -4.63 -0.46 7.05
CA ASN A 182 -5.24 0.33 8.10
C ASN A 182 -4.28 0.55 9.28
N GLN A 183 -3.52 -0.48 9.64
CA GLN A 183 -2.51 -0.39 10.71
C GLN A 183 -1.43 0.63 10.38
N VAL A 184 -0.95 0.66 9.12
CA VAL A 184 0.03 1.67 8.66
C VAL A 184 -0.51 3.09 8.83
N LEU A 185 -1.78 3.35 8.49
CA LEU A 185 -2.37 4.68 8.66
C LEU A 185 -2.52 5.07 10.15
N ALA A 186 -2.96 4.14 10.98
CA ALA A 186 -3.02 4.37 12.43
C ALA A 186 -1.62 4.65 13.02
N GLN A 187 -0.58 3.96 12.51
CA GLN A 187 0.82 4.27 12.85
C GLN A 187 1.21 5.67 12.38
N CYS A 188 0.90 6.05 11.13
CA CYS A 188 1.19 7.41 10.63
C CYS A 188 0.59 8.49 11.54
N VAL A 189 -0.65 8.30 11.99
CA VAL A 189 -1.30 9.23 12.93
C VAL A 189 -0.57 9.24 14.27
N ASN A 190 -0.22 8.07 14.81
CA ASN A 190 0.48 7.95 16.10
C ASN A 190 1.86 8.62 16.10
N PHE A 191 2.57 8.53 14.99
CA PHE A 191 3.91 9.11 14.81
C PHE A 191 3.89 10.55 14.29
N GLY A 192 2.70 11.15 14.08
CA GLY A 192 2.53 12.54 13.70
C GLY A 192 2.87 12.88 12.26
N PHE A 193 2.81 11.90 11.34
CA PHE A 193 3.03 12.14 9.92
C PHE A 193 1.85 12.83 9.25
N ARG A 194 2.14 13.72 8.29
CA ARG A 194 1.13 14.47 7.53
C ARG A 194 0.57 13.59 6.41
N ILE A 195 -0.74 13.42 6.39
CA ILE A 195 -1.45 12.60 5.42
C ILE A 195 -2.28 13.48 4.50
N GLY A 196 -2.08 13.35 3.18
CA GLY A 196 -2.87 14.00 2.15
C GLY A 196 -3.68 12.99 1.33
N GLU A 197 -4.63 13.50 0.56
CA GLU A 197 -5.48 12.68 -0.32
C GLU A 197 -5.55 13.28 -1.72
N VAL A 198 -5.60 12.43 -2.74
CA VAL A 198 -5.96 12.79 -4.12
C VAL A 198 -7.19 12.00 -4.55
N SER A 199 -8.05 12.61 -5.36
CA SER A 199 -9.20 11.90 -5.92
C SER A 199 -8.72 10.83 -6.91
N CYS A 200 -9.17 9.59 -6.72
CA CYS A 200 -8.82 8.45 -7.57
C CYS A 200 -10.07 7.77 -8.12
N PRO A 201 -10.43 8.01 -9.38
CA PRO A 201 -11.47 7.23 -10.05
C PRO A 201 -11.05 5.75 -10.10
N THR A 202 -11.96 4.86 -9.74
CA THR A 202 -11.70 3.42 -9.75
C THR A 202 -12.62 2.71 -10.73
N LYS A 203 -12.11 1.64 -11.33
CA LYS A 203 -12.87 0.76 -12.22
C LYS A 203 -13.00 -0.60 -11.53
N TYR A 204 -14.26 -1.02 -11.30
CA TYR A 204 -14.54 -2.37 -10.79
C TYR A 204 -14.93 -3.26 -11.96
N PHE A 205 -14.18 -4.31 -12.21
CA PHE A 205 -14.42 -5.31 -13.24
C PHE A 205 -14.10 -6.72 -12.70
N LYS A 206 -14.48 -7.78 -13.42
CA LYS A 206 -14.45 -9.16 -12.89
C LYS A 206 -13.05 -9.67 -12.52
N GLU A 207 -12.04 -9.21 -13.23
CA GLU A 207 -10.63 -9.57 -13.02
C GLU A 207 -9.97 -8.80 -11.88
N ALA A 208 -10.62 -7.72 -11.41
CA ALA A 208 -10.12 -6.90 -10.31
C ALA A 208 -10.22 -7.66 -8.98
N SER A 209 -9.15 -7.63 -8.19
CA SER A 209 -9.13 -8.31 -6.90
C SER A 209 -10.16 -7.71 -5.94
N SER A 210 -11.01 -8.55 -5.35
CA SER A 210 -11.92 -8.09 -4.31
C SER A 210 -12.07 -9.13 -3.20
N ILE A 211 -11.97 -8.68 -1.96
CA ILE A 211 -12.22 -9.55 -0.81
C ILE A 211 -13.70 -9.95 -0.76
N ASN A 212 -13.97 -11.22 -0.44
CA ASN A 212 -15.32 -11.73 -0.26
C ASN A 212 -15.96 -11.19 1.04
N PHE A 213 -17.26 -11.42 1.22
CA PHE A 213 -18.02 -10.90 2.36
C PHE A 213 -17.41 -11.31 3.72
N ARG A 214 -17.03 -12.60 3.91
CA ARG A 214 -16.44 -13.08 5.16
C ARG A 214 -15.10 -12.37 5.46
N ARG A 215 -14.23 -12.24 4.47
CA ARG A 215 -12.99 -11.48 4.61
C ARG A 215 -13.23 -9.99 4.87
N SER A 216 -14.28 -9.41 4.28
CA SER A 216 -14.68 -8.01 4.56
C SER A 216 -15.07 -7.80 6.02
N VAL A 217 -15.79 -8.75 6.62
CA VAL A 217 -16.13 -8.71 8.06
C VAL A 217 -14.88 -8.83 8.92
N THR A 218 -14.01 -9.81 8.64
CA THR A 218 -12.73 -9.97 9.37
C THR A 218 -11.86 -8.71 9.27
N TYR A 219 -11.79 -8.10 8.08
CA TYR A 219 -11.12 -6.83 7.87
C TYR A 219 -11.71 -5.72 8.72
N GLY A 220 -13.05 -5.53 8.70
CA GLY A 220 -13.74 -4.51 9.49
C GLY A 220 -13.49 -4.63 11.00
N LEU A 221 -13.52 -5.86 11.53
CA LEU A 221 -13.17 -6.13 12.93
C LEU A 221 -11.70 -5.80 13.22
N GLY A 222 -10.79 -6.08 12.30
CA GLY A 222 -9.39 -5.72 12.39
C GLY A 222 -9.16 -4.20 12.43
N VAL A 223 -9.91 -3.45 11.60
CA VAL A 223 -9.92 -1.97 11.59
C VAL A 223 -10.38 -1.43 12.95
N ILE A 224 -11.52 -1.90 13.46
CA ILE A 224 -12.03 -1.50 14.78
C ILE A 224 -11.01 -1.82 15.86
N GLY A 225 -10.45 -3.04 15.85
CA GLY A 225 -9.44 -3.46 16.82
C GLY A 225 -8.18 -2.60 16.80
N THR A 226 -7.70 -2.21 15.62
CA THR A 226 -6.54 -1.32 15.45
C THR A 226 -6.83 0.07 16.00
N THR A 227 -7.96 0.65 15.63
CA THR A 227 -8.40 1.98 16.08
C THR A 227 -8.58 2.02 17.60
N MET A 228 -9.14 0.97 18.20
CA MET A 228 -9.29 0.89 19.66
C MET A 228 -7.93 0.74 20.37
N ARG A 229 -7.00 -0.06 19.83
CA ARG A 229 -5.62 -0.13 20.38
C ARG A 229 -4.94 1.24 20.37
N TYR A 230 -5.04 1.98 19.25
CA TYR A 230 -4.53 3.34 19.15
C TYR A 230 -5.15 4.24 20.23
N THR A 231 -6.48 4.20 20.38
CA THR A 231 -7.20 5.03 21.37
C THR A 231 -6.77 4.72 22.79
N LEU A 232 -6.66 3.45 23.16
CA LEU A 232 -6.19 3.02 24.48
C LEU A 232 -4.75 3.47 24.75
N GLN A 233 -3.87 3.40 23.75
CA GLN A 233 -2.50 3.90 23.88
C GLN A 233 -2.46 5.42 24.02
N LYS A 234 -3.23 6.16 23.21
CA LYS A 234 -3.34 7.62 23.28
C LYS A 234 -3.80 8.10 24.65
N TRP A 235 -4.69 7.36 25.30
CA TRP A 235 -5.18 7.66 26.66
C TRP A 235 -4.24 7.15 27.76
N GLY A 236 -3.13 6.50 27.43
CA GLY A 236 -2.18 5.96 28.40
C GLY A 236 -2.67 4.70 29.14
N LEU A 237 -3.78 4.09 28.68
CA LEU A 237 -4.39 2.93 29.32
C LEU A 237 -3.70 1.60 28.94
N ALA A 238 -3.02 1.56 27.78
CA ALA A 238 -2.28 0.40 27.34
C ALA A 238 -1.10 0.82 26.44
N LYS A 239 -0.12 -0.10 26.26
CA LYS A 239 1.03 0.10 25.35
C LYS A 239 1.07 -1.05 24.37
N PHE A 240 1.15 -0.71 23.07
CA PHE A 240 1.20 -1.70 21.98
C PHE A 240 2.47 -1.52 21.15
N ARG A 241 3.15 -2.63 20.82
CA ARG A 241 4.39 -2.60 20.02
C ARG A 241 4.19 -1.96 18.65
N ILE A 242 3.03 -2.15 18.04
CA ILE A 242 2.65 -1.57 16.75
C ILE A 242 2.70 -0.02 16.74
N PHE A 243 2.61 0.63 17.88
CA PHE A 243 2.68 2.09 18.04
C PHE A 243 3.91 2.54 18.82
N SER A 244 4.91 1.67 19.00
CA SER A 244 6.11 1.95 19.77
C SER A 244 7.29 2.24 18.87
N GLU A 245 8.09 3.26 19.20
CA GLU A 245 9.39 3.53 18.52
C GLU A 245 10.36 2.33 18.59
N LYS A 246 10.20 1.47 19.61
CA LYS A 246 10.96 0.23 19.81
C LYS A 246 10.36 -0.98 19.08
N GLY A 247 9.28 -0.82 18.32
CA GLY A 247 8.73 -1.86 17.46
C GLY A 247 9.68 -2.19 16.30
N ARG A 248 9.53 -3.39 15.72
CA ARG A 248 10.38 -3.87 14.64
C ARG A 248 10.13 -3.10 13.35
N LYS A 249 11.18 -2.50 12.81
CA LYS A 249 11.15 -1.68 11.60
C LYS A 249 11.70 -2.46 10.40
N LEU A 250 11.45 -1.95 9.21
CA LEU A 250 12.08 -2.47 7.99
C LEU A 250 13.58 -2.14 8.00
N GLU A 251 14.39 -3.13 7.66
CA GLU A 251 15.84 -2.99 7.48
C GLU A 251 16.14 -3.20 5.99
N PRO A 252 16.54 -2.13 5.25
CA PRO A 252 16.92 -2.26 3.86
C PRO A 252 18.08 -3.25 3.68
N GLY A 253 17.95 -4.18 2.72
CA GLY A 253 18.98 -5.19 2.45
C GLY A 253 19.03 -6.37 3.42
N SER A 254 18.09 -6.46 4.40
CA SER A 254 17.99 -7.66 5.25
C SER A 254 17.54 -8.89 4.43
N PRO A 255 17.89 -10.13 4.87
CA PRO A 255 17.45 -11.34 4.18
C PRO A 255 15.95 -11.40 3.99
N ALA A 256 15.53 -11.83 2.82
CA ALA A 256 14.13 -11.92 2.42
C ALA A 256 13.69 -13.35 2.18
N TYR A 257 12.40 -13.57 2.12
CA TYR A 257 11.73 -14.85 1.89
C TYR A 257 11.70 -15.20 0.39
N TYR A 258 12.88 -15.20 -0.29
CA TYR A 258 12.93 -15.41 -1.73
C TYR A 258 13.11 -16.88 -2.10
N ALA A 259 12.51 -17.28 -3.20
CA ALA A 259 12.85 -18.53 -3.85
C ALA A 259 14.29 -18.47 -4.36
N ALA A 260 15.01 -19.59 -4.29
CA ALA A 260 16.38 -19.66 -4.81
C ALA A 260 16.38 -19.34 -6.32
N GLY A 261 17.20 -18.39 -6.76
CA GLY A 261 17.29 -17.92 -8.16
C GLY A 261 16.28 -16.84 -8.56
N ALA A 262 15.48 -16.33 -7.64
CA ALA A 262 14.41 -15.37 -7.91
C ALA A 262 14.82 -13.87 -7.83
N ILE A 263 16.11 -13.58 -7.89
CA ILE A 263 16.64 -12.22 -7.95
C ILE A 263 17.39 -12.09 -9.27
N GLU A 264 16.77 -11.49 -10.27
CA GLU A 264 17.49 -10.99 -11.44
C GLU A 264 17.58 -9.47 -11.33
N PRO A 265 18.80 -8.91 -11.09
CA PRO A 265 19.01 -7.48 -11.30
C PRO A 265 18.88 -7.21 -12.80
N PRO A 266 18.34 -6.05 -13.22
CA PRO A 266 18.37 -5.65 -14.62
C PRO A 266 19.83 -5.60 -15.10
N ALA A 267 20.04 -6.19 -16.27
CA ALA A 267 21.33 -6.17 -16.98
C ALA A 267 21.72 -4.73 -17.37
#